data_2fd73d666fd052af3410a51f574619a5
#
_entry.id   2fd73d666fd052af3410a51f574619a5
#
_cell.length_a   1.000
_cell.length_b   1.000
_cell.length_c   1.000
_cell.angle_alpha   90.00
_cell.angle_beta   90.00
_cell.angle_gamma   90.00
#
_symmetry.space_group_name_H-M   'P 1'
#
loop_
_entity.id
_entity.type
_entity.pdbx_description
1 polymer ?
#
loop_
_entity_poly.entity_id
_entity_poly.type
_entity_poly.pdbx_seq_one_letter_code
_entity_poly.pdbx_strand_id
1 'polypeptide(L)'
;IGRTGKLFAYEYFDVTPDIVTFAKGIGGGLPIGGVLFGEKCCDVLKPGDHGTTYGGNPVACAGAVEVLTRIDDAFLKEVQKKSAYLKDKLQALPHVTSVSGLGLMLGVSLEGKEAPDVVKKALEEGLMVLTAKDKVRLLPPLTITYDEIDQGVEILKKALS
;
A
#
# COMPACT_ATOMS: atom_id res chain seq x y z
N ILE A 1 -1.64 3.43 5.46
CA ILE A 1 -2.87 4.23 5.45
C ILE A 1 -3.36 4.40 4.02
N GLY A 2 -4.66 4.29 3.74
CA GLY A 2 -5.24 4.47 2.41
C GLY A 2 -4.93 3.38 1.37
N ARG A 3 -3.93 2.54 1.60
CA ARG A 3 -3.36 1.58 0.64
C ARG A 3 -4.38 0.58 0.08
N THR A 4 -5.32 0.16 0.89
CA THR A 4 -6.35 -0.82 0.53
C THR A 4 -7.60 -0.18 -0.10
N GLY A 5 -7.66 1.15 -0.19
CA GLY A 5 -8.87 1.88 -0.58
C GLY A 5 -9.86 2.07 0.57
N LYS A 6 -9.41 1.79 1.80
CA LYS A 6 -9.99 2.18 3.08
C LYS A 6 -8.91 2.89 3.88
N LEU A 7 -9.28 3.70 4.88
CA LEU A 7 -8.31 4.40 5.71
C LEU A 7 -7.39 3.39 6.39
N PHE A 8 -7.96 2.39 7.06
CA PHE A 8 -7.27 1.24 7.63
C PHE A 8 -7.74 -0.07 7.01
N ALA A 9 -6.86 -1.05 6.90
CA ALA A 9 -7.14 -2.32 6.26
C ALA A 9 -8.24 -3.14 6.96
N TYR A 10 -8.36 -3.04 8.29
CA TYR A 10 -9.36 -3.79 9.06
C TYR A 10 -10.80 -3.44 8.68
N GLU A 11 -11.04 -2.22 8.13
CA GLU A 11 -12.37 -1.80 7.70
C GLU A 11 -12.98 -2.66 6.56
N TYR A 12 -12.16 -3.50 5.91
CA TYR A 12 -12.64 -4.47 4.93
C TYR A 12 -13.21 -5.75 5.54
N PHE A 13 -12.90 -6.00 6.80
CA PHE A 13 -13.17 -7.32 7.41
C PHE A 13 -14.25 -7.27 8.48
N ASP A 14 -14.94 -6.14 8.62
CA ASP A 14 -15.96 -5.91 9.65
C ASP A 14 -15.46 -6.28 11.07
N VAL A 15 -14.21 -5.96 11.35
CA VAL A 15 -13.52 -6.19 12.62
C VAL A 15 -13.22 -4.85 13.26
N THR A 16 -13.54 -4.68 14.53
CA THR A 16 -13.08 -3.55 15.33
C THR A 16 -11.92 -4.02 16.20
N PRO A 17 -10.66 -3.69 15.85
CA PRO A 17 -9.51 -4.09 16.63
C PRO A 17 -9.43 -3.32 17.96
N ASP A 18 -8.96 -3.97 19.00
CA ASP A 18 -8.71 -3.31 20.30
C ASP A 18 -7.44 -2.43 20.26
N ILE A 19 -6.48 -2.76 19.37
CA ILE A 19 -5.24 -2.00 19.17
C ILE A 19 -4.94 -1.90 17.66
N VAL A 20 -4.66 -0.69 17.19
CA VAL A 20 -4.22 -0.43 15.80
C VAL A 20 -2.87 0.24 15.81
N THR A 21 -1.89 -0.36 15.14
CA THR A 21 -0.59 0.27 14.90
C THR A 21 -0.54 0.86 13.49
N PHE A 22 0.06 2.02 13.34
CA PHE A 22 0.24 2.68 12.05
C PHE A 22 1.58 3.39 11.94
N ALA A 23 2.09 3.53 10.72
CA ALA A 23 3.37 4.18 10.43
C ALA A 23 3.48 4.52 8.93
N LYS A 24 4.72 4.67 8.43
CA LYS A 24 5.07 4.81 7.01
C LYS A 24 4.44 6.04 6.37
N GLY A 25 3.56 5.82 5.37
CA GLY A 25 2.96 6.87 4.56
C GLY A 25 2.20 7.95 5.33
N ILE A 26 1.78 7.69 6.57
CA ILE A 26 1.10 8.69 7.38
C ILE A 26 1.95 9.92 7.65
N GLY A 27 3.27 9.78 7.70
CA GLY A 27 4.18 10.90 7.96
C GLY A 27 4.46 11.80 6.77
N GLY A 28 3.97 11.46 5.56
CA GLY A 28 4.24 12.26 4.36
C GLY A 28 5.73 12.39 4.00
N GLY A 29 6.55 11.41 4.39
CA GLY A 29 8.01 11.41 4.24
C GLY A 29 8.76 11.64 5.56
N LEU A 30 8.08 12.06 6.61
CA LEU A 30 8.66 12.21 7.94
C LEU A 30 8.51 10.92 8.76
N PRO A 31 9.51 10.56 9.60
CA PRO A 31 9.45 9.36 10.42
C PRO A 31 8.43 9.56 11.56
N ILE A 32 7.30 8.90 11.47
CA ILE A 32 6.27 8.87 12.50
C ILE A 32 5.56 7.52 12.49
N GLY A 33 5.15 7.07 13.64
CA GLY A 33 4.24 5.97 13.85
C GLY A 33 3.40 6.22 15.09
N GLY A 34 2.33 5.46 15.23
CA GLY A 34 1.43 5.60 16.37
C GLY A 34 0.67 4.30 16.65
N VAL A 35 0.01 4.33 17.77
CA VAL A 35 -0.88 3.28 18.24
C VAL A 35 -2.20 3.91 18.66
N LEU A 36 -3.30 3.34 18.20
CA LEU A 36 -4.64 3.66 18.69
C LEU A 36 -5.06 2.54 19.64
N PHE A 37 -5.58 2.92 20.79
CA PHE A 37 -6.14 1.98 21.77
C PHE A 37 -7.66 2.10 21.74
N GLY A 38 -8.33 0.98 21.59
CA GLY A 38 -9.76 0.87 21.78
C GLY A 38 -10.15 0.95 23.27
N GLU A 39 -11.45 0.99 23.54
CA GLU A 39 -12.01 1.18 24.88
C GLU A 39 -11.44 0.20 25.93
N LYS A 40 -11.24 -1.07 25.55
CA LYS A 40 -10.69 -2.09 26.46
C LYS A 40 -9.23 -1.87 26.89
N CYS A 41 -8.48 -1.07 26.11
CA CYS A 41 -7.05 -0.90 26.28
C CYS A 41 -6.64 0.55 26.61
N CYS A 42 -7.57 1.50 26.61
CA CYS A 42 -7.25 2.93 26.77
C CYS A 42 -6.59 3.28 28.10
N ASP A 43 -6.86 2.51 29.16
CA ASP A 43 -6.34 2.74 30.51
C ASP A 43 -5.22 1.80 30.93
N VAL A 44 -4.69 0.99 30.01
CA VAL A 44 -3.65 -0.01 30.33
C VAL A 44 -2.31 0.66 30.60
N LEU A 45 -1.92 1.65 29.79
CA LEU A 45 -0.67 2.37 29.98
C LEU A 45 -0.82 3.49 31.02
N LYS A 46 0.12 3.59 31.92
CA LYS A 46 0.18 4.60 32.95
C LYS A 46 1.37 5.54 32.75
N PRO A 47 1.37 6.72 33.35
CA PRO A 47 2.54 7.60 33.32
C PRO A 47 3.81 6.86 33.76
N GLY A 48 4.83 6.89 32.91
CA GLY A 48 6.10 6.19 33.11
C GLY A 48 6.25 4.83 32.44
N ASP A 49 5.17 4.22 31.93
CA ASP A 49 5.24 2.91 31.27
C ASP A 49 5.86 2.99 29.87
N HIS A 50 5.77 4.13 29.23
CA HIS A 50 6.34 4.36 27.90
C HIS A 50 6.89 5.78 27.76
N GLY A 51 8.01 5.90 27.04
CA GLY A 51 8.62 7.18 26.71
C GLY A 51 9.36 7.13 25.38
N THR A 52 9.46 8.26 24.72
CA THR A 52 10.20 8.40 23.47
C THR A 52 10.78 9.82 23.36
N THR A 53 12.00 9.94 22.89
CA THR A 53 12.66 11.25 22.73
C THR A 53 12.02 12.08 21.60
N TYR A 54 11.62 11.46 20.50
CA TYR A 54 11.13 12.13 19.30
C TYR A 54 9.64 11.91 19.01
N GLY A 55 8.95 11.11 19.82
CA GLY A 55 7.53 10.83 19.64
C GLY A 55 6.69 12.09 19.84
N GLY A 56 5.69 12.25 19.00
CA GLY A 56 4.80 13.40 19.04
C GLY A 56 5.46 14.72 18.64
N ASN A 57 6.63 14.69 17.95
CA ASN A 57 7.23 15.94 17.53
C ASN A 57 6.32 16.71 16.57
N PRO A 58 6.19 18.05 16.73
CA PRO A 58 5.16 18.83 16.05
C PRO A 58 5.33 18.85 14.54
N VAL A 59 6.54 18.74 14.01
CA VAL A 59 6.78 18.76 12.55
C VAL A 59 6.24 17.49 11.91
N ALA A 60 6.57 16.32 12.47
CA ALA A 60 6.05 15.05 11.97
C ALA A 60 4.53 14.92 12.16
N CYS A 61 4.00 15.43 13.27
CA CYS A 61 2.56 15.46 13.52
C CYS A 61 1.82 16.37 12.51
N ALA A 62 2.37 17.53 12.19
CA ALA A 62 1.80 18.42 11.17
C ALA A 62 1.77 17.74 9.79
N GLY A 63 2.85 17.03 9.41
CA GLY A 63 2.87 16.22 8.20
C GLY A 63 1.81 15.13 8.20
N ALA A 64 1.61 14.45 9.32
CA ALA A 64 0.59 13.42 9.46
C ALA A 64 -0.85 13.97 9.34
N VAL A 65 -1.12 15.13 9.94
CA VAL A 65 -2.41 15.83 9.81
C VAL A 65 -2.67 16.17 8.35
N GLU A 66 -1.69 16.73 7.64
CA GLU A 66 -1.83 17.06 6.22
C GLU A 66 -2.12 15.83 5.35
N VAL A 67 -1.43 14.71 5.58
CA VAL A 67 -1.71 13.45 4.89
C VAL A 67 -3.12 12.96 5.15
N LEU A 68 -3.54 12.93 6.42
CA LEU A 68 -4.89 12.47 6.80
C LEU A 68 -5.98 13.34 6.21
N THR A 69 -5.79 14.65 6.14
CA THR A 69 -6.74 15.59 5.54
C THR A 69 -6.94 15.34 4.04
N ARG A 70 -5.90 14.86 3.35
CA ARG A 70 -5.96 14.54 1.91
C ARG A 70 -6.50 13.16 1.58
N ILE A 71 -6.51 12.26 2.55
CA ILE A 71 -7.05 10.89 2.37
C ILE A 71 -8.54 10.89 2.78
N ASP A 72 -9.35 11.59 2.01
CA ASP A 72 -10.81 11.62 2.18
C ASP A 72 -11.52 10.47 1.46
N ASP A 73 -12.83 10.39 1.60
CA ASP A 73 -13.66 9.36 0.97
C ASP A 73 -13.55 9.37 -0.57
N ALA A 74 -13.39 10.55 -1.18
CA ALA A 74 -13.25 10.67 -2.63
C ALA A 74 -11.92 10.08 -3.09
N PHE A 75 -10.84 10.38 -2.38
CA PHE A 75 -9.52 9.82 -2.62
C PHE A 75 -9.52 8.29 -2.44
N LEU A 76 -10.11 7.77 -1.37
CA LEU A 76 -10.20 6.33 -1.12
C LEU A 76 -11.01 5.60 -2.20
N LYS A 77 -12.11 6.18 -2.67
CA LYS A 77 -12.88 5.66 -3.82
C LYS A 77 -12.04 5.64 -5.10
N GLU A 78 -11.22 6.65 -5.32
CA GLU A 78 -10.34 6.69 -6.50
C GLU A 78 -9.24 5.61 -6.42
N VAL A 79 -8.69 5.35 -5.25
CA VAL A 79 -7.78 4.21 -5.03
C VAL A 79 -8.45 2.88 -5.38
N GLN A 80 -9.73 2.70 -5.02
CA GLN A 80 -10.49 1.49 -5.37
C GLN A 80 -10.68 1.34 -6.88
N LYS A 81 -11.01 2.43 -7.58
CA LYS A 81 -11.16 2.43 -9.05
C LYS A 81 -9.85 2.09 -9.75
N LYS A 82 -8.76 2.74 -9.35
CA LYS A 82 -7.42 2.44 -9.88
C LYS A 82 -7.00 1.00 -9.60
N SER A 83 -7.37 0.46 -8.44
CA SER A 83 -7.13 -0.95 -8.10
C SER A 83 -7.85 -1.89 -9.06
N ALA A 84 -9.14 -1.66 -9.32
CA ALA A 84 -9.91 -2.47 -10.27
C ALA A 84 -9.31 -2.39 -11.67
N TYR A 85 -9.05 -1.17 -12.14
CA TYR A 85 -8.44 -0.92 -13.45
C TYR A 85 -7.09 -1.64 -13.63
N LEU A 86 -6.20 -1.52 -12.63
CA LEU A 86 -4.90 -2.17 -12.66
C LEU A 86 -5.02 -3.69 -12.62
N LYS A 87 -5.92 -4.23 -11.79
CA LYS A 87 -6.17 -5.68 -11.71
C LYS A 87 -6.63 -6.26 -13.05
N ASP A 88 -7.58 -5.61 -13.71
CA ASP A 88 -8.11 -6.06 -15.01
C ASP A 88 -7.00 -6.09 -16.07
N LYS A 89 -6.16 -5.06 -16.11
CA LYS A 89 -5.03 -5.02 -17.05
C LYS A 89 -3.97 -6.07 -16.75
N LEU A 90 -3.63 -6.26 -15.47
CA LEU A 90 -2.64 -7.27 -15.07
C LEU A 90 -3.14 -8.69 -15.37
N GLN A 91 -4.43 -8.96 -15.16
CA GLN A 91 -5.02 -10.28 -15.42
C GLN A 91 -5.01 -10.64 -16.90
N ALA A 92 -5.00 -9.64 -17.79
CA ALA A 92 -4.94 -9.84 -19.24
C ALA A 92 -3.52 -10.07 -19.79
N LEU A 93 -2.48 -9.95 -18.95
CA LEU A 93 -1.10 -10.14 -19.37
C LEU A 93 -0.77 -11.63 -19.60
N PRO A 94 0.17 -11.93 -20.53
CA PRO A 94 0.65 -13.30 -20.72
C PRO A 94 1.32 -13.82 -19.44
N HIS A 95 1.26 -15.11 -19.20
CA HIS A 95 1.82 -15.80 -18.06
C HIS A 95 1.19 -15.43 -16.68
N VAL A 96 0.25 -14.52 -16.61
CA VAL A 96 -0.45 -14.18 -15.37
C VAL A 96 -1.59 -15.17 -15.13
N THR A 97 -1.51 -15.90 -14.02
CA THR A 97 -2.54 -16.86 -13.60
C THR A 97 -3.55 -16.25 -12.65
N SER A 98 -3.11 -15.34 -11.77
CA SER A 98 -4.01 -14.64 -10.86
C SER A 98 -3.42 -13.32 -10.36
N VAL A 99 -4.31 -12.39 -9.99
CA VAL A 99 -3.95 -11.15 -9.30
C VAL A 99 -4.69 -11.10 -7.97
N SER A 100 -3.92 -11.03 -6.88
CA SER A 100 -4.43 -11.02 -5.51
C SER A 100 -4.08 -9.70 -4.81
N GLY A 101 -4.80 -9.38 -3.73
CA GLY A 101 -4.54 -8.19 -2.92
C GLY A 101 -5.72 -7.23 -2.86
N LEU A 102 -5.56 -6.15 -2.09
CA LEU A 102 -6.55 -5.10 -1.86
C LEU A 102 -5.99 -3.73 -2.23
N GLY A 103 -6.81 -2.89 -2.82
CA GLY A 103 -6.40 -1.55 -3.25
C GLY A 103 -5.17 -1.61 -4.14
N LEU A 104 -4.22 -0.74 -3.90
CA LEU A 104 -2.95 -0.67 -4.65
C LEU A 104 -1.81 -1.45 -3.95
N MET A 105 -2.13 -2.59 -3.34
CA MET A 105 -1.18 -3.61 -2.88
C MET A 105 -1.52 -4.92 -3.57
N LEU A 106 -0.87 -5.21 -4.68
CA LEU A 106 -1.21 -6.33 -5.55
C LEU A 106 -0.04 -7.31 -5.68
N GLY A 107 -0.40 -8.58 -5.73
CA GLY A 107 0.53 -9.68 -6.02
C GLY A 107 0.06 -10.44 -7.25
N VAL A 108 0.95 -10.58 -8.23
CA VAL A 108 0.72 -11.25 -9.51
C VAL A 108 1.38 -12.62 -9.47
N SER A 109 0.59 -13.68 -9.60
CA SER A 109 1.07 -15.06 -9.74
C SER A 109 1.35 -15.34 -11.21
N LEU A 110 2.44 -16.05 -11.47
CA LEU A 110 2.93 -16.31 -12.81
C LEU A 110 2.97 -17.82 -13.10
N GLU A 111 2.89 -18.19 -14.38
CA GLU A 111 3.12 -19.53 -14.87
C GLU A 111 4.28 -19.53 -15.88
N GLY A 112 5.22 -20.46 -15.70
CA GLY A 112 6.38 -20.61 -16.59
C GLY A 112 7.39 -19.45 -16.54
N LYS A 113 7.28 -18.56 -15.57
CA LYS A 113 8.21 -17.45 -15.30
C LYS A 113 8.49 -17.34 -13.82
N GLU A 114 9.73 -17.03 -13.47
CA GLU A 114 10.14 -16.79 -12.09
C GLU A 114 9.99 -15.30 -11.74
N ALA A 115 9.35 -14.99 -10.62
CA ALA A 115 9.12 -13.61 -10.20
C ALA A 115 10.41 -12.77 -10.07
N PRO A 116 11.54 -13.29 -9.55
CA PRO A 116 12.80 -12.53 -9.50
C PRO A 116 13.32 -12.11 -10.87
N ASP A 117 13.19 -12.98 -11.88
CA ASP A 117 13.66 -12.68 -13.24
C ASP A 117 12.80 -11.60 -13.90
N VAL A 118 11.48 -11.68 -13.70
CA VAL A 118 10.54 -10.66 -14.19
C VAL A 118 10.80 -9.32 -13.52
N VAL A 119 11.03 -9.30 -12.20
CA VAL A 119 11.38 -8.08 -11.45
C VAL A 119 12.66 -7.45 -11.97
N LYS A 120 13.69 -8.26 -12.25
CA LYS A 120 14.96 -7.78 -12.80
C LYS A 120 14.77 -7.13 -14.17
N LYS A 121 14.07 -7.82 -15.09
CA LYS A 121 13.77 -7.29 -16.43
C LYS A 121 12.93 -6.03 -16.38
N ALA A 122 11.91 -5.98 -15.50
CA ALA A 122 11.08 -4.80 -15.32
C ALA A 122 11.91 -3.60 -14.85
N LEU A 123 12.86 -3.81 -13.94
CA LEU A 123 13.78 -2.76 -13.49
C LEU A 123 14.69 -2.25 -14.61
N GLU A 124 15.21 -3.14 -15.45
CA GLU A 124 16.02 -2.79 -16.63
C GLU A 124 15.23 -1.91 -17.62
N GLU A 125 13.91 -2.12 -17.73
CA GLU A 125 12.98 -1.34 -18.55
C GLU A 125 12.43 -0.09 -17.83
N GLY A 126 12.90 0.21 -16.60
CA GLY A 126 12.53 1.40 -15.83
C GLY A 126 11.31 1.26 -14.93
N LEU A 127 10.80 0.04 -14.69
CA LEU A 127 9.69 -0.22 -13.77
C LEU A 127 10.21 -0.88 -12.50
N MET A 128 10.06 -0.18 -11.37
CA MET A 128 10.37 -0.71 -10.05
C MET A 128 9.19 -1.49 -9.47
N VAL A 129 9.30 -2.81 -9.45
CA VAL A 129 8.41 -3.75 -8.77
C VAL A 129 9.23 -4.64 -7.83
N LEU A 130 8.58 -5.41 -6.98
CA LEU A 130 9.23 -6.23 -5.96
C LEU A 130 8.79 -7.69 -6.07
N THR A 131 9.54 -8.58 -5.43
CA THR A 131 9.09 -9.95 -5.18
C THR A 131 8.31 -10.04 -3.87
N ALA A 132 7.33 -10.92 -3.81
CA ALA A 132 6.68 -11.36 -2.58
C ALA A 132 6.47 -12.88 -2.66
N LYS A 133 7.41 -13.63 -2.09
CA LYS A 133 7.54 -15.06 -2.28
C LYS A 133 7.69 -15.36 -3.79
N ASP A 134 6.75 -16.11 -4.36
CA ASP A 134 6.65 -16.52 -5.75
C ASP A 134 5.94 -15.51 -6.69
N LYS A 135 5.51 -14.35 -6.14
CA LYS A 135 4.72 -13.35 -6.88
C LYS A 135 5.53 -12.10 -7.19
N VAL A 136 5.18 -11.46 -8.30
CA VAL A 136 5.55 -10.05 -8.54
C VAL A 136 4.60 -9.16 -7.76
N ARG A 137 5.14 -8.28 -6.90
CA ARG A 137 4.38 -7.38 -6.05
C ARG A 137 4.42 -5.94 -6.55
N LEU A 138 3.24 -5.35 -6.72
CA LEU A 138 3.06 -3.97 -7.12
C LEU A 138 2.57 -3.13 -5.93
N LEU A 139 3.23 -2.00 -5.69
CA LEU A 139 2.93 -1.03 -4.64
C LEU A 139 3.08 0.40 -5.18
N PRO A 140 2.34 0.78 -6.24
CA PRO A 140 2.47 2.12 -6.78
C PRO A 140 2.05 3.18 -5.75
N PRO A 141 2.46 4.45 -5.91
CA PRO A 141 1.93 5.54 -5.08
C PRO A 141 0.41 5.63 -5.23
N LEU A 142 -0.30 6.04 -4.17
CA LEU A 142 -1.76 6.16 -4.23
C LEU A 142 -2.22 7.26 -5.20
N THR A 143 -1.34 8.20 -5.50
CA THR A 143 -1.54 9.29 -6.46
C THR A 143 -1.29 8.90 -7.91
N ILE A 144 -0.83 7.67 -8.19
CA ILE A 144 -0.56 7.20 -9.55
C ILE A 144 -1.71 7.54 -10.51
N THR A 145 -1.38 8.00 -11.71
CA THR A 145 -2.37 8.29 -12.76
C THR A 145 -2.71 7.03 -13.58
N TYR A 146 -3.80 7.08 -14.34
CA TYR A 146 -4.15 5.97 -15.25
C TYR A 146 -3.11 5.80 -16.36
N ASP A 147 -2.55 6.88 -16.89
CA ASP A 147 -1.48 6.84 -17.90
C ASP A 147 -0.21 6.16 -17.35
N GLU A 148 0.17 6.47 -16.11
CA GLU A 148 1.31 5.80 -15.44
C GLU A 148 1.03 4.31 -15.18
N ILE A 149 -0.21 3.96 -14.84
CA ILE A 149 -0.64 2.55 -14.74
C ILE A 149 -0.45 1.85 -16.08
N ASP A 150 -0.92 2.46 -17.18
CA ASP A 150 -0.80 1.89 -18.52
C ASP A 150 0.65 1.72 -18.94
N GLN A 151 1.50 2.71 -18.70
CA GLN A 151 2.95 2.62 -18.95
C GLN A 151 3.59 1.47 -18.15
N GLY A 152 3.28 1.37 -16.85
CA GLY A 152 3.80 0.31 -16.01
C GLY A 152 3.36 -1.09 -16.46
N VAL A 153 2.11 -1.24 -16.90
CA VAL A 153 1.58 -2.51 -17.43
C VAL A 153 2.27 -2.90 -18.74
N GLU A 154 2.51 -1.96 -19.65
CA GLU A 154 3.22 -2.24 -20.90
C GLU A 154 4.69 -2.65 -20.65
N ILE A 155 5.37 -2.03 -19.67
CA ILE A 155 6.72 -2.45 -19.28
C ILE A 155 6.68 -3.87 -18.68
N LEU A 156 5.73 -4.14 -17.81
CA LEU A 156 5.60 -5.48 -17.21
C LEU A 156 5.29 -6.54 -18.27
N LYS A 157 4.48 -6.22 -19.28
CA LYS A 157 4.21 -7.08 -20.42
C LYS A 157 5.49 -7.46 -21.19
N LYS A 158 6.37 -6.50 -21.45
CA LYS A 158 7.68 -6.75 -22.07
C LYS A 158 8.56 -7.64 -21.17
N ALA A 159 8.57 -7.40 -19.86
CA ALA A 159 9.35 -8.20 -18.92
C ALA A 159 8.86 -9.66 -18.85
N LEU A 160 7.59 -9.90 -19.14
CA LEU A 160 6.97 -11.24 -19.20
C LEU A 160 7.21 -11.96 -20.55
N SER A 161 7.58 -11.25 -21.58
CA SER A 161 7.97 -11.86 -22.86
C SER A 161 9.35 -12.48 -22.78
#